data_284c9607e3f78a6eddaa977526f3d627
#
_entry.id   284c9607e3f78a6eddaa977526f3d627
#
_cell.length_a   1.000
_cell.length_b   1.000
_cell.length_c   1.000
_cell.angle_alpha   90.00
_cell.angle_beta   90.00
_cell.angle_gamma   90.00
#
_symmetry.space_group_name_H-M   'P 1'
#
loop_
_entity.id
_entity.type
_entity.pdbx_description
1 polymer ?
#
loop_
_entity_poly.entity_id
_entity_poly.type
_entity_poly.pdbx_seq_one_letter_code
_entity_poly.pdbx_strand_id
1 'polypeptide(L)'
;MPWRRGVRSGGSPSGRGAAPHWHPHSYEWQYTPEGGSAIRHRVRCATAGLTVVLLAAVCAAPPAWAQVGAGGSEPPRPEYQIGSAGRFNEDWSALRGADLGATDDVWDRLKFIPLTRDASAWLTVGGQLRERGEYFRHFLFGSSQPEDTDAYLLSRVRLIADLHVTPYFRMFVEGKSAFALDRDLVGGRTPSFVDEFDLLNGFADIVLPLGNQASVTLRGGRQELMFGSQRLVGPGDFTQEPRTFEGGMGIIRVADWTVSSFWAQPVVVDKYRFNESTPDQRFFGVFATGPLHLLPVDLDLYWLGAENAAATFNGTAGRERRHTFGGRTWGKIDQTGLDFEVEGAAQVGTVGRGDVAASMLTTVVGYILPVPRMSPRVYAEFDYASGDRKRGGEVGTFNPLFPNNHSYLGYMDYIGRQNIVSASAGSALTPVRDLTLSLQEYFFWRASDRDALYDKAQNVLRPGTGTTARYVGAEIDLLATYNFTRHLLGYAGYSRFFAGEFLRRTGPSRDSDFLYGALQYTF
;
A
#
# COMPACT_ATOMS: atom_id res chain seq x y z
N MET A 1 65.32 -29.12 -10.48
CA MET A 1 66.67 -28.78 -9.97
C MET A 1 66.70 -27.35 -9.54
N PRO A 2 67.43 -27.04 -8.54
CA PRO A 2 67.00 -26.90 -7.17
C PRO A 2 67.49 -25.59 -6.51
N TRP A 3 67.20 -25.47 -5.19
CA TRP A 3 67.98 -24.83 -4.12
C TRP A 3 67.67 -23.32 -3.83
N ARG A 4 67.68 -22.79 -2.63
CA ARG A 4 67.71 -23.23 -1.21
C ARG A 4 67.31 -22.12 -0.29
N ARG A 5 66.59 -22.42 0.77
CA ARG A 5 66.75 -22.14 2.21
C ARG A 5 67.49 -20.88 2.69
N GLY A 6 66.87 -20.25 3.65
CA GLY A 6 67.49 -19.39 4.66
C GLY A 6 66.55 -19.22 5.87
N VAL A 7 66.90 -19.94 6.94
CA VAL A 7 66.24 -19.94 8.28
C VAL A 7 67.04 -19.01 9.21
N ARG A 8 66.31 -18.31 10.12
CA ARG A 8 66.62 -18.05 11.56
C ARG A 8 65.60 -17.12 12.12
N SER A 9 64.76 -17.51 13.04
CA SER A 9 64.85 -17.82 14.47
C SER A 9 64.81 -16.58 15.35
N GLY A 10 63.82 -16.55 16.22
CA GLY A 10 63.97 -15.98 17.56
C GLY A 10 62.85 -15.14 18.10
N GLY A 11 62.13 -15.65 19.10
CA GLY A 11 61.57 -14.83 20.16
C GLY A 11 60.05 -14.72 20.32
N SER A 12 59.48 -15.68 21.01
CA SER A 12 58.24 -15.50 21.80
C SER A 12 58.59 -14.79 23.13
N PRO A 13 57.66 -14.08 23.83
CA PRO A 13 56.51 -14.71 24.48
C PRO A 13 55.25 -13.87 24.71
N SER A 14 54.15 -14.60 24.93
CA SER A 14 53.02 -14.38 25.86
C SER A 14 52.12 -13.11 25.77
N GLY A 15 50.79 -13.34 25.62
CA GLY A 15 49.80 -12.41 26.12
C GLY A 15 48.41 -12.55 25.52
N ARG A 16 47.61 -13.44 26.11
CA ARG A 16 46.13 -13.38 26.33
C ARG A 16 45.23 -12.92 25.17
N GLY A 17 44.26 -13.75 24.91
CA GLY A 17 43.25 -13.63 23.92
C GLY A 17 42.30 -12.43 24.09
N ALA A 18 41.85 -11.94 22.93
CA ALA A 18 40.62 -11.15 22.79
C ALA A 18 39.88 -11.68 21.57
N ALA A 19 38.60 -11.95 21.78
CA ALA A 19 37.68 -12.40 20.76
C ALA A 19 37.48 -11.32 19.68
N PRO A 20 37.20 -11.69 18.42
CA PRO A 20 36.94 -10.72 17.38
C PRO A 20 35.52 -10.13 17.56
N HIS A 21 35.45 -8.81 17.79
CA HIS A 21 34.24 -8.03 17.67
C HIS A 21 33.86 -7.90 16.20
N TRP A 22 32.75 -8.48 15.81
CA TRP A 22 32.11 -8.20 14.55
C TRP A 22 31.41 -6.84 14.63
N HIS A 23 31.91 -5.85 13.90
CA HIS A 23 31.18 -4.62 13.59
C HIS A 23 30.40 -4.84 12.29
N PRO A 24 29.12 -4.47 12.24
CA PRO A 24 28.39 -4.42 10.98
C PRO A 24 28.96 -3.26 10.16
N HIS A 25 29.45 -3.54 8.96
CA HIS A 25 29.85 -2.54 8.01
C HIS A 25 28.62 -1.75 7.55
N SER A 26 28.48 -0.54 8.07
CA SER A 26 27.70 0.51 7.43
C SER A 26 28.49 0.96 6.19
N TYR A 27 27.96 0.73 5.01
CA TYR A 27 28.49 1.35 3.80
C TYR A 27 28.11 2.82 3.80
N GLU A 28 28.95 3.67 4.38
CA GLU A 28 28.99 5.10 4.10
C GLU A 28 29.65 5.30 2.74
N TRP A 29 28.85 5.56 1.72
CA TRP A 29 29.37 6.12 0.48
C TRP A 29 29.64 7.61 0.67
N GLN A 30 30.88 7.98 0.84
CA GLN A 30 31.33 9.37 0.73
C GLN A 30 31.13 9.82 -0.72
N TYR A 31 30.14 10.65 -0.95
CA TYR A 31 29.86 11.28 -2.23
C TYR A 31 30.68 12.56 -2.36
N THR A 32 31.64 12.57 -3.29
CA THR A 32 32.28 13.82 -3.75
C THR A 32 31.35 14.50 -4.76
N PRO A 33 30.98 15.78 -4.58
CA PRO A 33 30.07 16.46 -5.47
C PRO A 33 30.83 17.13 -6.64
N GLU A 34 31.10 16.38 -7.72
CA GLU A 34 31.49 17.02 -8.97
C GLU A 34 30.72 16.39 -10.15
N GLY A 35 29.86 17.18 -10.79
CA GLY A 35 29.36 16.93 -12.14
C GLY A 35 27.86 16.74 -12.36
N GLY A 36 26.98 16.77 -11.34
CA GLY A 36 25.57 16.39 -11.51
C GLY A 36 24.52 17.52 -11.54
N SER A 37 24.90 18.79 -11.35
CA SER A 37 23.92 19.87 -11.10
C SER A 37 23.09 20.30 -12.32
N ALA A 38 23.64 20.26 -13.54
CA ALA A 38 22.97 20.78 -14.73
C ALA A 38 21.83 19.88 -15.26
N ILE A 39 21.96 18.56 -15.13
CA ILE A 39 20.92 17.61 -15.56
C ILE A 39 19.77 17.57 -14.54
N ARG A 40 20.09 17.64 -13.23
CA ARG A 40 19.09 17.66 -12.17
C ARG A 40 18.18 18.89 -12.21
N HIS A 41 18.72 20.06 -12.54
CA HIS A 41 17.91 21.28 -12.72
C HIS A 41 16.97 21.20 -13.94
N ARG A 42 17.38 20.53 -15.03
CA ARG A 42 16.52 20.40 -16.22
C ARG A 42 15.35 19.45 -16.02
N VAL A 43 15.55 18.36 -15.29
CA VAL A 43 14.46 17.41 -14.96
C VAL A 43 13.49 18.05 -13.96
N ARG A 44 13.98 18.73 -12.92
CA ARG A 44 13.12 19.47 -11.97
C ARG A 44 12.31 20.57 -12.63
N CYS A 45 12.87 21.30 -13.59
CA CYS A 45 12.14 22.31 -14.37
C CYS A 45 11.11 21.67 -15.30
N ALA A 46 11.39 20.50 -15.86
CA ALA A 46 10.44 19.82 -16.76
C ALA A 46 9.23 19.25 -16.01
N THR A 47 9.44 18.65 -14.82
CA THR A 47 8.34 18.13 -13.98
C THR A 47 7.54 19.25 -13.32
N ALA A 48 8.19 20.30 -12.82
CA ALA A 48 7.49 21.49 -12.35
C ALA A 48 6.71 22.17 -13.49
N GLY A 49 7.26 22.19 -14.70
CA GLY A 49 6.58 22.68 -15.91
C GLY A 49 5.36 21.81 -16.28
N LEU A 50 5.46 20.48 -16.18
CA LEU A 50 4.36 19.56 -16.45
C LEU A 50 3.25 19.70 -15.39
N THR A 51 3.62 19.85 -14.13
CA THR A 51 2.68 20.11 -13.02
C THR A 51 1.95 21.44 -13.21
N VAL A 52 2.65 22.50 -13.62
CA VAL A 52 2.04 23.82 -13.91
C VAL A 52 1.12 23.77 -15.13
N VAL A 53 1.49 23.02 -16.18
CA VAL A 53 0.65 22.86 -17.38
C VAL A 53 -0.60 22.05 -17.07
N LEU A 54 -0.50 20.98 -16.25
CA LEU A 54 -1.65 20.20 -15.79
C LEU A 54 -2.55 21.02 -14.85
N LEU A 55 -2.00 21.79 -13.92
CA LEU A 55 -2.75 22.72 -13.08
C LEU A 55 -3.44 23.81 -13.91
N ALA A 56 -2.80 24.35 -14.95
CA ALA A 56 -3.42 25.30 -15.87
C ALA A 56 -4.56 24.67 -16.68
N ALA A 57 -4.44 23.39 -17.07
CA ALA A 57 -5.51 22.64 -17.72
C ALA A 57 -6.69 22.37 -16.77
N VAL A 58 -6.42 22.13 -15.49
CA VAL A 58 -7.45 21.99 -14.44
C VAL A 58 -8.21 23.31 -14.21
N CYS A 59 -7.50 24.44 -14.21
CA CYS A 59 -8.12 25.76 -14.06
C CYS A 59 -8.89 26.22 -15.31
N ALA A 60 -8.65 25.63 -16.48
CA ALA A 60 -9.35 25.92 -17.72
C ALA A 60 -10.63 25.08 -17.92
N ALA A 61 -10.90 24.09 -17.05
CA ALA A 61 -12.14 23.35 -17.10
C ALA A 61 -13.33 24.25 -16.71
N PRO A 62 -14.44 24.23 -17.44
CA PRO A 62 -15.61 25.02 -17.08
C PRO A 62 -16.14 24.61 -15.72
N PRO A 63 -16.61 25.56 -14.89
CA PRO A 63 -17.13 25.24 -13.57
C PRO A 63 -18.38 24.34 -13.67
N ALA A 64 -18.53 23.40 -12.74
CA ALA A 64 -19.54 22.35 -12.73
C ALA A 64 -21.01 22.85 -12.86
N TRP A 65 -21.31 24.14 -12.57
CA TRP A 65 -22.65 24.70 -12.74
C TRP A 65 -22.99 25.04 -14.21
N ALA A 66 -22.04 24.99 -15.14
CA ALA A 66 -22.29 25.18 -16.57
C ALA A 66 -22.80 23.90 -17.27
N GLN A 67 -22.91 22.78 -16.57
CA GLN A 67 -23.28 21.46 -17.11
C GLN A 67 -24.74 21.07 -16.85
N VAL A 68 -25.68 22.01 -16.91
CA VAL A 68 -27.10 21.69 -16.82
C VAL A 68 -27.74 21.73 -18.22
N GLY A 69 -27.90 20.53 -18.81
CA GLY A 69 -28.85 20.35 -19.87
C GLY A 69 -28.44 19.48 -21.06
N ALA A 70 -28.61 18.19 -20.94
CA ALA A 70 -29.09 17.33 -22.02
C ALA A 70 -29.47 15.97 -21.42
N GLY A 71 -30.73 15.58 -21.51
CA GLY A 71 -31.30 14.36 -20.95
C GLY A 71 -30.97 13.09 -21.76
N GLY A 72 -29.69 12.82 -21.96
CA GLY A 72 -29.19 11.54 -22.40
C GLY A 72 -28.66 10.76 -21.20
N SER A 73 -28.93 9.47 -21.07
CA SER A 73 -28.30 8.63 -20.06
C SER A 73 -26.80 8.64 -20.27
N GLU A 74 -26.05 9.20 -19.34
CA GLU A 74 -24.60 9.20 -19.35
C GLU A 74 -24.10 7.73 -19.39
N PRO A 75 -23.09 7.40 -20.20
CA PRO A 75 -22.54 6.05 -20.22
C PRO A 75 -21.91 5.73 -18.84
N PRO A 76 -21.96 4.46 -18.39
CA PRO A 76 -21.34 4.06 -17.13
C PRO A 76 -19.84 4.35 -17.18
N ARG A 77 -19.32 4.96 -16.13
CA ARG A 77 -17.92 5.36 -15.98
C ARG A 77 -17.35 4.82 -14.68
N PRO A 78 -16.03 4.49 -14.65
CA PRO A 78 -15.36 4.17 -13.41
C PRO A 78 -15.41 5.32 -12.41
N GLU A 79 -15.56 4.99 -11.12
CA GLU A 79 -15.46 5.97 -10.04
C GLU A 79 -14.00 6.18 -9.65
N TYR A 80 -13.60 7.45 -9.51
CA TYR A 80 -12.28 7.83 -9.03
C TYR A 80 -12.31 8.04 -7.51
N GLN A 81 -11.48 7.30 -6.77
CA GLN A 81 -11.45 7.32 -5.30
C GLN A 81 -10.07 7.75 -4.78
N ILE A 82 -10.01 8.07 -3.49
CA ILE A 82 -8.74 8.19 -2.77
C ILE A 82 -8.02 6.84 -2.90
N GLY A 83 -6.72 6.87 -3.20
CA GLY A 83 -5.96 5.65 -3.41
C GLY A 83 -6.41 4.91 -4.66
N SER A 84 -6.27 5.53 -5.82
CA SER A 84 -6.67 4.97 -7.13
C SER A 84 -5.77 3.82 -7.59
N ALA A 85 -5.38 2.92 -6.70
CA ALA A 85 -4.70 1.68 -7.04
C ALA A 85 -5.59 0.82 -7.95
N GLY A 86 -4.95 0.03 -8.82
CA GLY A 86 -5.67 -0.88 -9.70
C GLY A 86 -6.44 -0.20 -10.82
N ARG A 87 -5.99 0.95 -11.31
CA ARG A 87 -6.60 1.63 -12.46
C ARG A 87 -6.65 0.76 -13.73
N PHE A 88 -5.87 -0.29 -13.80
CA PHE A 88 -5.99 -1.31 -14.85
C PHE A 88 -7.31 -2.10 -14.80
N ASN A 89 -8.15 -1.94 -13.77
CA ASN A 89 -9.50 -2.51 -13.69
C ASN A 89 -10.57 -1.57 -14.28
N GLU A 90 -10.22 -0.35 -14.68
CA GLU A 90 -11.15 0.56 -15.36
C GLU A 90 -11.56 -0.04 -16.72
N ASP A 91 -12.85 -0.17 -16.94
CA ASP A 91 -13.41 -0.63 -18.24
C ASP A 91 -14.11 0.52 -18.95
N TRP A 92 -13.49 0.98 -20.03
CA TRP A 92 -14.00 2.06 -20.87
C TRP A 92 -14.69 1.55 -22.15
N SER A 93 -14.88 0.25 -22.29
CA SER A 93 -15.52 -0.36 -23.47
C SER A 93 -16.98 0.11 -23.67
N ALA A 94 -17.64 0.57 -22.62
CA ALA A 94 -18.98 1.16 -22.68
C ALA A 94 -19.07 2.42 -23.56
N LEU A 95 -17.93 3.10 -23.81
CA LEU A 95 -17.87 4.25 -24.71
C LEU A 95 -17.81 3.84 -26.20
N ARG A 96 -17.76 2.56 -26.52
CA ARG A 96 -17.78 2.06 -27.89
C ARG A 96 -19.08 2.49 -28.61
N GLY A 97 -18.93 3.23 -29.71
CA GLY A 97 -20.05 3.72 -30.50
C GLY A 97 -20.78 4.93 -29.92
N ALA A 98 -20.34 5.45 -28.76
CA ALA A 98 -20.83 6.72 -28.25
C ALA A 98 -20.35 7.90 -29.12
N ASP A 99 -21.17 8.93 -29.25
CA ASP A 99 -20.75 10.22 -29.84
C ASP A 99 -19.90 10.98 -28.80
N LEU A 100 -18.59 10.72 -28.78
CA LEU A 100 -17.65 11.34 -27.86
C LEU A 100 -17.50 12.85 -28.08
N GLY A 101 -18.10 13.41 -29.13
CA GLY A 101 -18.17 14.85 -29.36
C GLY A 101 -19.35 15.51 -28.65
N ALA A 102 -20.38 14.74 -28.31
CA ALA A 102 -21.59 15.18 -27.62
C ALA A 102 -21.58 14.90 -26.11
N THR A 103 -20.54 14.22 -25.57
CA THR A 103 -20.39 14.00 -24.14
C THR A 103 -19.94 15.28 -23.44
N ASP A 104 -20.37 15.46 -22.18
CA ASP A 104 -20.01 16.63 -21.37
C ASP A 104 -18.56 16.57 -20.81
N ASP A 105 -17.86 15.46 -21.07
CA ASP A 105 -16.53 15.20 -20.55
C ASP A 105 -15.48 15.26 -21.67
N VAL A 106 -14.59 16.24 -21.58
CA VAL A 106 -13.52 16.45 -22.56
C VAL A 106 -12.53 15.27 -22.64
N TRP A 107 -12.42 14.48 -21.57
CA TRP A 107 -11.52 13.35 -21.45
C TRP A 107 -12.06 12.08 -22.12
N ASP A 108 -13.35 11.98 -22.39
CA ASP A 108 -13.95 10.79 -23.01
C ASP A 108 -13.30 10.44 -24.35
N ARG A 109 -12.84 11.44 -25.08
CA ARG A 109 -12.11 11.23 -26.35
C ARG A 109 -10.78 10.50 -26.16
N LEU A 110 -10.19 10.55 -24.97
CA LEU A 110 -8.97 9.83 -24.63
C LEU A 110 -9.26 8.46 -24.01
N LYS A 111 -10.51 8.23 -23.54
CA LYS A 111 -10.89 6.99 -22.89
C LYS A 111 -11.22 5.86 -23.88
N PHE A 112 -11.63 6.22 -25.08
CA PHE A 112 -11.89 5.24 -26.13
C PHE A 112 -11.45 5.78 -27.50
N ILE A 113 -10.17 5.53 -27.84
CA ILE A 113 -9.58 5.91 -29.11
C ILE A 113 -9.59 4.68 -30.03
N PRO A 114 -10.54 4.56 -30.99
CA PRO A 114 -10.59 3.41 -31.88
C PRO A 114 -9.37 3.40 -32.80
N LEU A 115 -8.67 2.29 -32.88
CA LEU A 115 -7.51 2.08 -33.73
C LEU A 115 -7.88 1.34 -35.03
N THR A 116 -9.03 0.65 -35.05
CA THR A 116 -9.60 -0.04 -36.22
C THR A 116 -10.98 0.53 -36.54
N ARG A 117 -11.44 0.37 -37.77
CA ARG A 117 -12.75 0.90 -38.21
C ARG A 117 -13.94 0.27 -37.49
N ASP A 118 -13.82 -0.97 -37.08
CA ASP A 118 -14.82 -1.73 -36.33
C ASP A 118 -14.66 -1.55 -34.78
N ALA A 119 -13.70 -0.73 -34.38
CA ALA A 119 -13.34 -0.50 -32.98
C ALA A 119 -13.01 -1.81 -32.21
N SER A 120 -12.55 -2.85 -32.91
CA SER A 120 -12.08 -4.09 -32.27
C SER A 120 -10.76 -3.87 -31.51
N ALA A 121 -9.95 -2.92 -31.98
CA ALA A 121 -8.77 -2.44 -31.26
C ALA A 121 -8.97 -0.98 -30.84
N TRP A 122 -8.62 -0.66 -29.59
CA TRP A 122 -8.70 0.70 -29.06
C TRP A 122 -7.62 0.97 -28.02
N LEU A 123 -7.35 2.24 -27.79
CA LEU A 123 -6.43 2.75 -26.78
C LEU A 123 -7.20 3.64 -25.80
N THR A 124 -6.97 3.43 -24.50
CA THR A 124 -7.35 4.33 -23.44
C THR A 124 -6.12 5.06 -22.93
N VAL A 125 -6.21 6.39 -22.80
CA VAL A 125 -5.18 7.23 -22.17
C VAL A 125 -5.79 7.88 -20.94
N GLY A 126 -5.04 7.89 -19.86
CA GLY A 126 -5.47 8.49 -18.61
C GLY A 126 -4.30 8.97 -17.77
N GLY A 127 -4.64 9.56 -16.64
CA GLY A 127 -3.61 10.01 -15.71
C GLY A 127 -4.18 10.46 -14.37
N GLN A 128 -3.27 10.78 -13.46
CA GLN A 128 -3.57 11.32 -12.15
C GLN A 128 -2.49 12.30 -11.74
N LEU A 129 -2.92 13.42 -11.16
CA LEU A 129 -2.07 14.36 -10.42
C LEU A 129 -2.57 14.39 -8.98
N ARG A 130 -1.66 14.26 -8.00
CA ARG A 130 -1.97 14.41 -6.59
C ARG A 130 -0.96 15.33 -5.93
N GLU A 131 -1.46 16.43 -5.35
CA GLU A 131 -0.71 17.32 -4.48
C GLU A 131 -1.21 17.16 -3.05
N ARG A 132 -0.30 16.87 -2.10
CA ARG A 132 -0.64 16.62 -0.70
C ARG A 132 0.33 17.32 0.22
N GLY A 133 -0.18 18.28 1.02
CA GLY A 133 0.54 18.87 2.14
C GLY A 133 0.41 17.99 3.38
N GLU A 134 1.50 17.79 4.10
CA GLU A 134 1.54 17.06 5.36
C GLU A 134 2.25 17.88 6.43
N TYR A 135 1.74 17.83 7.66
CA TYR A 135 2.34 18.43 8.84
C TYR A 135 2.37 17.41 9.96
N PHE A 136 3.55 17.15 10.53
CA PHE A 136 3.74 16.36 11.74
C PHE A 136 4.25 17.21 12.88
N ARG A 137 3.76 16.90 14.08
CA ARG A 137 4.33 17.38 15.35
C ARG A 137 4.65 16.18 16.22
N HIS A 138 5.85 16.15 16.78
CA HIS A 138 6.40 15.06 17.58
C HIS A 138 6.40 13.71 16.83
N PHE A 139 6.85 13.75 15.58
CA PHE A 139 6.95 12.55 14.73
C PHE A 139 7.64 11.39 15.45
N LEU A 140 7.11 10.17 15.32
CA LEU A 140 7.56 8.97 16.03
C LEU A 140 7.71 9.21 17.55
N PHE A 141 6.71 9.89 18.16
CA PHE A 141 6.63 10.17 19.59
C PHE A 141 7.75 11.10 20.12
N GLY A 142 8.30 11.96 19.26
CA GLY A 142 9.41 12.83 19.61
C GLY A 142 10.76 12.13 19.69
N SER A 143 10.93 10.99 19.01
CA SER A 143 12.18 10.22 19.04
C SER A 143 13.29 10.78 18.15
N SER A 144 13.00 11.78 17.32
CA SER A 144 13.94 12.36 16.36
C SER A 144 14.26 13.84 16.64
N GLN A 145 14.45 14.19 17.90
CA GLN A 145 14.87 15.55 18.27
C GLN A 145 16.19 15.96 17.60
N PRO A 146 16.33 17.23 17.13
CA PRO A 146 15.36 18.33 17.22
C PRO A 146 14.28 18.36 16.12
N GLU A 147 14.38 17.50 15.10
CA GLU A 147 13.56 17.53 13.88
C GLU A 147 12.39 16.54 13.96
N ASP A 148 11.53 16.72 14.98
CA ASP A 148 10.31 15.90 15.14
C ASP A 148 9.04 16.63 14.69
N THR A 149 9.18 17.84 14.16
CA THR A 149 8.07 18.69 13.72
C THR A 149 8.42 19.29 12.37
N ASP A 150 7.55 19.07 11.38
CA ASP A 150 7.83 19.44 10.00
C ASP A 150 6.54 19.60 9.18
N ALA A 151 6.62 20.44 8.12
CA ALA A 151 5.58 20.61 7.13
C ALA A 151 6.17 20.51 5.73
N TYR A 152 5.64 19.64 4.89
CA TYR A 152 6.19 19.38 3.56
C TYR A 152 5.10 19.10 2.53
N LEU A 153 5.46 19.18 1.25
CA LEU A 153 4.59 18.91 0.12
C LEU A 153 5.01 17.64 -0.60
N LEU A 154 4.04 16.81 -0.93
CA LEU A 154 4.17 15.61 -1.73
C LEU A 154 3.44 15.78 -3.05
N SER A 155 4.16 15.63 -4.15
CA SER A 155 3.64 15.71 -5.51
C SER A 155 3.76 14.37 -6.22
N ARG A 156 2.70 13.90 -6.88
CA ARG A 156 2.70 12.65 -7.64
C ARG A 156 1.94 12.79 -8.95
N VAL A 157 2.57 12.35 -10.02
CA VAL A 157 1.97 12.25 -11.36
C VAL A 157 1.97 10.80 -11.81
N ARG A 158 0.88 10.35 -12.40
CA ARG A 158 0.74 9.07 -13.09
C ARG A 158 0.18 9.27 -14.48
N LEU A 159 0.65 8.50 -15.46
CA LEU A 159 0.15 8.49 -16.82
C LEU A 159 -0.09 7.04 -17.26
N ILE A 160 -1.22 6.81 -17.90
CA ILE A 160 -1.72 5.47 -18.25
C ILE A 160 -1.94 5.39 -19.75
N ALA A 161 -1.54 4.25 -20.31
CA ALA A 161 -1.92 3.80 -21.64
C ALA A 161 -2.39 2.35 -21.56
N ASP A 162 -3.64 2.08 -21.97
CA ASP A 162 -4.28 0.78 -21.98
C ASP A 162 -4.70 0.41 -23.39
N LEU A 163 -3.96 -0.51 -24.01
CA LEU A 163 -4.12 -0.92 -25.38
C LEU A 163 -4.84 -2.26 -25.47
N HIS A 164 -6.02 -2.27 -26.01
CA HIS A 164 -6.78 -3.47 -26.39
C HIS A 164 -6.59 -3.73 -27.87
N VAL A 165 -5.85 -4.78 -28.24
CA VAL A 165 -5.58 -5.13 -29.64
C VAL A 165 -6.70 -6.01 -30.21
N THR A 166 -7.22 -6.90 -29.38
CA THR A 166 -8.35 -7.78 -29.66
C THR A 166 -9.11 -8.05 -28.36
N PRO A 167 -10.26 -8.71 -28.35
CA PRO A 167 -10.90 -9.18 -27.12
C PRO A 167 -10.03 -10.15 -26.30
N TYR A 168 -8.95 -10.67 -26.89
CA TYR A 168 -8.10 -11.70 -26.31
C TYR A 168 -6.72 -11.20 -25.87
N PHE A 169 -6.32 -9.99 -26.29
CA PHE A 169 -5.00 -9.45 -25.98
C PHE A 169 -5.05 -7.98 -25.61
N ARG A 170 -4.47 -7.67 -24.45
CA ARG A 170 -4.39 -6.33 -23.87
C ARG A 170 -2.97 -6.05 -23.38
N MET A 171 -2.54 -4.82 -23.48
CA MET A 171 -1.32 -4.30 -22.86
C MET A 171 -1.65 -3.08 -22.02
N PHE A 172 -1.17 -3.04 -20.80
CA PHE A 172 -1.35 -1.92 -19.88
C PHE A 172 0.01 -1.38 -19.43
N VAL A 173 0.17 -0.07 -19.48
CA VAL A 173 1.38 0.64 -19.05
C VAL A 173 0.99 1.84 -18.21
N GLU A 174 1.60 1.99 -17.03
CA GLU A 174 1.43 3.13 -16.15
C GLU A 174 2.78 3.62 -15.68
N GLY A 175 3.17 4.82 -16.11
CA GLY A 175 4.33 5.53 -15.63
C GLY A 175 3.98 6.40 -14.42
N LYS A 176 4.94 6.65 -13.54
CA LYS A 176 4.79 7.49 -12.36
C LYS A 176 5.99 8.40 -12.16
N SER A 177 5.75 9.48 -11.42
CA SER A 177 6.78 10.39 -10.90
C SER A 177 6.32 10.92 -9.54
N ALA A 178 7.18 10.85 -8.52
CA ALA A 178 6.85 11.26 -7.17
C ALA A 178 7.98 12.06 -6.52
N PHE A 179 7.60 13.13 -5.82
CA PHE A 179 8.52 14.04 -5.16
C PHE A 179 8.04 14.39 -3.75
N ALA A 180 9.01 14.62 -2.87
CA ALA A 180 8.80 15.27 -1.59
C ALA A 180 9.61 16.56 -1.55
N LEU A 181 8.97 17.68 -1.26
CA LEU A 181 9.57 19.00 -1.12
C LEU A 181 9.64 19.37 0.35
N ASP A 182 10.81 19.84 0.80
CA ASP A 182 11.08 20.36 2.14
C ASP A 182 10.77 19.36 3.30
N ARG A 183 10.98 18.06 3.08
CA ARG A 183 10.80 17.04 4.12
C ARG A 183 12.12 16.80 4.87
N ASP A 184 12.16 17.23 6.13
CA ASP A 184 13.32 17.16 7.02
C ASP A 184 13.13 16.21 8.22
N LEU A 185 11.97 15.56 8.37
CA LEU A 185 11.75 14.52 9.39
C LEU A 185 12.78 13.39 9.26
N VAL A 186 13.04 12.70 10.38
CA VAL A 186 13.96 11.56 10.44
C VAL A 186 13.72 10.57 9.28
N GLY A 187 14.82 10.11 8.68
CA GLY A 187 14.78 9.32 7.44
C GLY A 187 14.76 10.16 6.16
N GLY A 188 14.49 11.46 6.24
CA GLY A 188 14.51 12.38 5.09
C GLY A 188 13.58 11.93 3.96
N ARG A 189 14.04 12.12 2.72
CA ARG A 189 13.31 11.75 1.49
C ARG A 189 13.62 10.30 1.12
N THR A 190 13.03 9.35 1.85
CA THR A 190 13.19 7.91 1.57
C THR A 190 12.53 7.50 0.24
N PRO A 191 12.80 6.28 -0.26
CA PRO A 191 12.09 5.71 -1.42
C PRO A 191 10.57 5.67 -1.30
N SER A 192 10.00 5.73 -0.10
CA SER A 192 8.54 5.82 0.09
C SER A 192 7.95 7.19 -0.27
N PHE A 193 8.79 8.22 -0.46
CA PHE A 193 8.38 9.59 -0.75
C PHE A 193 8.86 10.11 -2.09
N VAL A 194 9.94 9.53 -2.63
CA VAL A 194 10.59 10.02 -3.85
C VAL A 194 10.90 8.88 -4.78
N ASP A 195 10.43 9.02 -6.02
CA ASP A 195 10.81 8.22 -7.18
C ASP A 195 10.63 9.11 -8.41
N GLU A 196 11.74 9.65 -8.95
CA GLU A 196 11.67 10.72 -9.92
C GLU A 196 10.97 10.33 -11.23
N PHE A 197 11.16 9.12 -11.69
CA PHE A 197 10.43 8.55 -12.83
C PHE A 197 10.59 7.03 -12.88
N ASP A 198 9.46 6.31 -12.94
CA ASP A 198 9.46 4.86 -13.06
C ASP A 198 8.20 4.31 -13.73
N LEU A 199 8.25 3.01 -14.02
CA LEU A 199 7.11 2.19 -14.40
C LEU A 199 6.41 1.68 -13.14
N LEU A 200 5.17 2.12 -12.90
CA LEU A 200 4.35 1.57 -11.81
C LEU A 200 3.76 0.22 -12.22
N ASN A 201 3.03 0.19 -13.34
CA ASN A 201 2.47 -1.04 -13.91
C ASN A 201 2.91 -1.18 -15.38
N GLY A 202 3.24 -2.42 -15.78
CA GLY A 202 3.59 -2.72 -17.18
C GLY A 202 3.42 -4.21 -17.43
N PHE A 203 2.26 -4.62 -17.97
CA PHE A 203 1.94 -6.02 -18.19
C PHE A 203 1.13 -6.24 -19.47
N ALA A 204 1.10 -7.50 -19.90
CA ALA A 204 0.21 -7.96 -20.96
C ALA A 204 -0.73 -9.07 -20.45
N ASP A 205 -1.96 -9.05 -20.95
CA ASP A 205 -2.98 -10.05 -20.68
C ASP A 205 -3.30 -10.85 -21.96
N ILE A 206 -3.39 -12.18 -21.83
CA ILE A 206 -3.98 -13.08 -22.79
C ILE A 206 -5.27 -13.63 -22.18
N VAL A 207 -6.41 -13.34 -22.78
CA VAL A 207 -7.73 -13.77 -22.31
C VAL A 207 -8.23 -14.92 -23.17
N LEU A 208 -8.49 -16.05 -22.53
CA LEU A 208 -9.00 -17.27 -23.17
C LEU A 208 -10.43 -17.52 -22.67
N PRO A 209 -11.47 -17.26 -23.47
CA PRO A 209 -12.83 -17.61 -23.08
C PRO A 209 -13.02 -19.14 -23.09
N LEU A 210 -13.66 -19.65 -22.05
CA LEU A 210 -14.00 -21.07 -21.88
C LEU A 210 -15.53 -21.20 -21.88
N GLY A 211 -16.14 -20.99 -23.06
CA GLY A 211 -17.60 -20.92 -23.19
C GLY A 211 -18.18 -19.58 -22.71
N ASN A 212 -19.45 -19.58 -22.28
CA ASN A 212 -20.18 -18.33 -21.99
C ASN A 212 -20.04 -17.85 -20.53
N GLN A 213 -19.58 -18.70 -19.64
CA GLN A 213 -19.56 -18.40 -18.19
C GLN A 213 -18.18 -18.57 -17.54
N ALA A 214 -17.16 -18.82 -18.35
CA ALA A 214 -15.82 -19.01 -17.84
C ALA A 214 -14.76 -18.34 -18.72
N SER A 215 -13.67 -17.91 -18.10
CA SER A 215 -12.49 -17.40 -18.82
C SER A 215 -11.22 -17.66 -18.02
N VAL A 216 -10.10 -17.74 -18.73
CA VAL A 216 -8.76 -17.74 -18.14
C VAL A 216 -8.02 -16.54 -18.68
N THR A 217 -7.48 -15.71 -17.78
CA THR A 217 -6.56 -14.63 -18.16
C THR A 217 -5.16 -15.00 -17.68
N LEU A 218 -4.20 -14.96 -18.58
CA LEU A 218 -2.78 -15.09 -18.26
C LEU A 218 -2.16 -13.70 -18.35
N ARG A 219 -1.65 -13.22 -17.22
CA ARG A 219 -0.98 -11.92 -17.09
C ARG A 219 0.51 -12.11 -16.82
N GLY A 220 1.35 -11.34 -17.50
CA GLY A 220 2.79 -11.31 -17.26
C GLY A 220 3.33 -9.89 -17.29
N GLY A 221 4.19 -9.55 -16.33
CA GLY A 221 4.82 -8.25 -16.21
C GLY A 221 4.81 -7.66 -14.80
N ARG A 222 5.03 -6.33 -14.72
CA ARG A 222 4.97 -5.56 -13.47
C ARG A 222 3.54 -5.14 -13.17
N GLN A 223 3.07 -5.43 -11.97
CA GLN A 223 1.68 -5.22 -11.58
C GLN A 223 1.51 -4.98 -10.07
N GLU A 224 0.51 -4.23 -9.69
CA GLU A 224 0.00 -4.20 -8.32
C GLU A 224 -0.76 -5.49 -8.02
N LEU A 225 -0.56 -6.06 -6.82
CA LEU A 225 -1.35 -7.17 -6.31
C LEU A 225 -2.31 -6.65 -5.23
N MET A 226 -3.60 -6.96 -5.41
CA MET A 226 -4.66 -6.55 -4.50
C MET A 226 -5.56 -7.75 -4.23
N PHE A 227 -5.57 -8.24 -3.00
CA PHE A 227 -6.40 -9.38 -2.61
C PHE A 227 -7.23 -9.08 -1.37
N GLY A 228 -8.50 -9.49 -1.41
CA GLY A 228 -9.45 -9.34 -0.34
C GLY A 228 -9.61 -7.88 0.12
N SER A 229 -9.64 -7.69 1.42
CA SER A 229 -9.64 -6.35 2.04
C SER A 229 -8.28 -5.66 2.06
N GLN A 230 -7.25 -6.25 1.44
CA GLN A 230 -5.86 -5.74 1.41
C GLN A 230 -5.16 -5.69 2.79
N ARG A 231 -5.68 -6.39 3.79
CA ARG A 231 -5.00 -6.49 5.11
C ARG A 231 -3.68 -7.24 5.03
N LEU A 232 -3.53 -8.17 4.06
CA LEU A 232 -2.30 -8.93 3.84
C LEU A 232 -1.61 -8.61 2.51
N VAL A 233 -2.36 -8.22 1.47
CA VAL A 233 -1.81 -7.95 0.13
C VAL A 233 -2.51 -6.75 -0.49
N GLY A 234 -1.80 -5.64 -0.55
CA GLY A 234 -2.27 -4.41 -1.17
C GLY A 234 -1.12 -3.47 -1.54
N PRO A 235 -1.35 -2.54 -2.46
CA PRO A 235 -0.32 -1.61 -2.94
C PRO A 235 0.05 -0.54 -1.91
N GLY A 236 -0.86 -0.18 -0.99
CA GLY A 236 -0.61 0.90 -0.02
C GLY A 236 -0.56 2.27 -0.68
N ASP A 237 -1.51 2.62 -1.52
CA ASP A 237 -1.48 3.80 -2.39
C ASP A 237 -1.60 5.15 -1.66
N PHE A 238 -1.86 5.18 -0.35
CA PHE A 238 -1.75 6.41 0.42
C PHE A 238 -0.31 6.95 0.41
N THR A 239 0.71 6.07 0.46
CA THR A 239 2.10 6.48 0.26
C THR A 239 2.30 7.10 -1.14
N GLN A 240 3.45 7.76 -1.37
CA GLN A 240 3.76 8.25 -2.71
C GLN A 240 4.10 7.10 -3.67
N GLU A 241 4.62 6.00 -3.11
CA GLU A 241 5.14 4.84 -3.84
C GLU A 241 4.31 3.59 -3.53
N PRO A 242 3.30 3.28 -4.35
CA PRO A 242 2.59 2.02 -4.25
C PRO A 242 3.50 0.84 -4.54
N ARG A 243 3.24 -0.25 -3.85
CA ARG A 243 4.00 -1.49 -4.02
C ARG A 243 3.56 -2.24 -5.27
N THR A 244 4.55 -2.65 -6.07
CA THR A 244 4.35 -3.48 -7.26
C THR A 244 5.24 -4.72 -7.25
N PHE A 245 4.91 -5.64 -8.13
CA PHE A 245 5.57 -6.94 -8.25
C PHE A 245 5.81 -7.27 -9.71
N GLU A 246 6.91 -7.92 -10.03
CA GLU A 246 7.17 -8.50 -11.35
C GLU A 246 6.97 -10.00 -11.32
N GLY A 247 6.17 -10.50 -12.26
CA GLY A 247 5.88 -11.93 -12.34
C GLY A 247 4.72 -12.28 -13.24
N GLY A 248 4.18 -13.47 -13.01
CA GLY A 248 3.04 -14.01 -13.75
C GLY A 248 1.84 -14.29 -12.85
N MET A 249 0.64 -14.15 -13.42
CA MET A 249 -0.63 -14.45 -12.76
C MET A 249 -1.57 -15.15 -13.75
N GLY A 250 -2.19 -16.24 -13.30
CA GLY A 250 -3.33 -16.86 -13.94
C GLY A 250 -4.60 -16.50 -13.19
N ILE A 251 -5.60 -15.98 -13.88
CA ILE A 251 -6.89 -15.58 -13.30
C ILE A 251 -7.98 -16.41 -13.99
N ILE A 252 -8.64 -17.26 -13.23
CA ILE A 252 -9.77 -18.07 -13.69
C ILE A 252 -11.05 -17.42 -13.16
N ARG A 253 -11.96 -17.10 -14.07
CA ARG A 253 -13.32 -16.70 -13.72
C ARG A 253 -14.26 -17.79 -14.16
N VAL A 254 -15.09 -18.28 -13.25
CA VAL A 254 -16.11 -19.31 -13.54
C VAL A 254 -17.34 -19.02 -12.69
N ALA A 255 -18.48 -18.82 -13.35
CA ALA A 255 -19.68 -18.26 -12.73
C ALA A 255 -19.32 -17.00 -11.92
N ASP A 256 -19.65 -16.98 -10.62
CA ASP A 256 -19.40 -15.83 -9.73
C ASP A 256 -18.07 -15.94 -8.95
N TRP A 257 -17.26 -16.99 -9.24
CA TRP A 257 -15.97 -17.19 -8.58
C TRP A 257 -14.81 -16.67 -9.42
N THR A 258 -13.85 -16.04 -8.74
CA THR A 258 -12.55 -15.68 -9.31
C THR A 258 -11.45 -16.38 -8.53
N VAL A 259 -10.59 -17.11 -9.22
CA VAL A 259 -9.42 -17.78 -8.65
C VAL A 259 -8.17 -17.22 -9.32
N SER A 260 -7.29 -16.61 -8.53
CA SER A 260 -6.01 -16.07 -8.96
C SER A 260 -4.87 -16.93 -8.44
N SER A 261 -3.98 -17.37 -9.32
CA SER A 261 -2.74 -18.05 -8.96
C SER A 261 -1.56 -17.24 -9.48
N PHE A 262 -0.56 -16.97 -8.65
CA PHE A 262 0.53 -16.07 -9.04
C PHE A 262 1.89 -16.51 -8.48
N TRP A 263 2.92 -16.05 -9.16
CA TRP A 263 4.30 -16.05 -8.71
C TRP A 263 4.96 -14.73 -9.11
N ALA A 264 5.56 -14.02 -8.14
CA ALA A 264 6.09 -12.69 -8.36
C ALA A 264 7.23 -12.34 -7.40
N GLN A 265 7.99 -11.31 -7.76
CA GLN A 265 9.05 -10.72 -6.94
C GLN A 265 8.70 -9.26 -6.66
N PRO A 266 8.83 -8.77 -5.40
CA PRO A 266 8.62 -7.36 -5.09
C PRO A 266 9.58 -6.46 -5.86
N VAL A 267 9.10 -5.32 -6.34
CA VAL A 267 9.93 -4.27 -6.93
C VAL A 267 10.47 -3.39 -5.80
N VAL A 268 11.77 -3.14 -5.84
CA VAL A 268 12.46 -2.25 -4.89
C VAL A 268 12.62 -0.87 -5.50
N VAL A 269 12.17 0.14 -4.79
CA VAL A 269 12.24 1.52 -5.27
C VAL A 269 13.66 2.08 -5.12
N ASP A 270 14.26 2.52 -6.23
CA ASP A 270 15.46 3.36 -6.27
C ASP A 270 15.05 4.78 -6.72
N LYS A 271 15.19 5.75 -5.86
CA LYS A 271 14.71 7.13 -6.08
C LYS A 271 15.11 7.78 -7.40
N TYR A 272 16.23 7.38 -7.98
CA TYR A 272 16.90 8.05 -9.09
C TYR A 272 17.24 7.14 -10.26
N ARG A 273 16.87 5.88 -10.18
CA ARG A 273 17.07 4.86 -11.22
C ARG A 273 15.77 4.14 -11.47
N PHE A 274 15.71 3.46 -12.59
CA PHE A 274 14.59 2.59 -12.89
C PHE A 274 14.53 1.43 -11.88
N ASN A 275 13.38 1.23 -11.27
CA ASN A 275 13.18 0.24 -10.21
C ASN A 275 13.30 -1.19 -10.76
N GLU A 276 13.86 -2.08 -9.97
CA GLU A 276 14.04 -3.49 -10.34
C GLU A 276 13.42 -4.40 -9.27
N SER A 277 12.98 -5.58 -9.69
CA SER A 277 12.54 -6.60 -8.76
C SER A 277 13.74 -7.23 -8.03
N THR A 278 13.52 -7.62 -6.77
CA THR A 278 14.57 -8.26 -5.98
C THR A 278 14.52 -9.78 -6.08
N PRO A 279 15.64 -10.46 -6.44
CA PRO A 279 15.71 -11.91 -6.43
C PRO A 279 15.70 -12.51 -5.01
N ASP A 280 15.95 -11.69 -4.00
CA ASP A 280 16.05 -12.11 -2.59
C ASP A 280 14.68 -12.38 -1.95
N GLN A 281 13.60 -11.90 -2.58
CA GLN A 281 12.24 -12.12 -2.12
C GLN A 281 11.38 -12.76 -3.21
N ARG A 282 10.50 -13.68 -2.81
CA ARG A 282 9.51 -14.30 -3.68
C ARG A 282 8.17 -14.32 -2.98
N PHE A 283 7.13 -14.04 -3.74
CA PHE A 283 5.77 -14.07 -3.28
C PHE A 283 4.90 -14.84 -4.27
N PHE A 284 4.17 -15.82 -3.78
CA PHE A 284 3.37 -16.70 -4.63
C PHE A 284 2.14 -17.20 -3.87
N GLY A 285 1.15 -17.69 -4.60
CA GLY A 285 -0.02 -18.23 -3.93
C GLY A 285 -1.21 -18.43 -4.83
N VAL A 286 -2.31 -18.77 -4.16
CA VAL A 286 -3.65 -18.91 -4.73
C VAL A 286 -4.61 -18.12 -3.86
N PHE A 287 -5.46 -17.32 -4.49
CA PHE A 287 -6.52 -16.55 -3.86
C PHE A 287 -7.82 -16.79 -4.61
N ALA A 288 -8.86 -17.24 -3.92
CA ALA A 288 -10.18 -17.48 -4.46
C ALA A 288 -11.19 -16.57 -3.77
N THR A 289 -12.06 -15.93 -4.54
CA THR A 289 -13.14 -15.07 -4.05
C THR A 289 -14.44 -15.36 -4.78
N GLY A 290 -15.56 -15.35 -4.06
CA GLY A 290 -16.88 -15.54 -4.63
C GLY A 290 -17.96 -15.68 -3.57
N PRO A 291 -19.25 -15.71 -3.97
CA PRO A 291 -20.37 -15.85 -3.05
C PRO A 291 -20.48 -17.26 -2.46
N LEU A 292 -20.89 -17.32 -1.21
CA LEU A 292 -21.29 -18.58 -0.58
C LEU A 292 -22.80 -18.74 -0.72
N HIS A 293 -23.26 -19.36 -1.82
CA HIS A 293 -24.69 -19.42 -2.18
C HIS A 293 -25.62 -20.03 -1.13
N LEU A 294 -25.08 -20.75 -0.13
CA LEU A 294 -25.87 -21.30 0.99
C LEU A 294 -26.28 -20.23 2.01
N LEU A 295 -25.55 -19.13 2.06
CA LEU A 295 -25.75 -17.97 2.94
C LEU A 295 -25.55 -16.70 2.10
N PRO A 296 -26.22 -15.58 2.40
CA PRO A 296 -26.05 -14.32 1.69
C PRO A 296 -24.75 -13.61 2.11
N VAL A 297 -23.62 -14.30 1.93
CA VAL A 297 -22.28 -13.81 2.29
C VAL A 297 -21.27 -14.15 1.20
N ASP A 298 -20.25 -13.35 1.10
CA ASP A 298 -19.09 -13.59 0.24
C ASP A 298 -17.96 -14.26 1.04
N LEU A 299 -17.08 -14.95 0.32
CA LEU A 299 -15.99 -15.73 0.87
C LEU A 299 -14.71 -15.51 0.09
N ASP A 300 -13.62 -15.25 0.82
CA ASP A 300 -12.25 -15.40 0.33
C ASP A 300 -11.60 -16.62 0.98
N LEU A 301 -10.84 -17.37 0.19
CA LEU A 301 -9.97 -18.45 0.65
C LEU A 301 -8.60 -18.26 0.02
N TYR A 302 -7.53 -18.39 0.80
CA TYR A 302 -6.19 -18.19 0.27
C TYR A 302 -5.11 -19.06 0.91
N TRP A 303 -4.13 -19.36 0.08
CA TRP A 303 -2.81 -19.81 0.46
C TRP A 303 -1.79 -18.87 -0.17
N LEU A 304 -0.94 -18.26 0.68
CA LEU A 304 0.09 -17.30 0.26
C LEU A 304 1.44 -17.78 0.79
N GLY A 305 2.42 -17.88 -0.09
CA GLY A 305 3.79 -18.24 0.22
C GLY A 305 4.73 -17.03 0.08
N ALA A 306 5.55 -16.78 1.09
CA ALA A 306 6.58 -15.75 1.07
C ALA A 306 7.95 -16.35 1.40
N GLU A 307 8.94 -16.05 0.56
CA GLU A 307 10.36 -16.35 0.83
C GLU A 307 11.15 -15.05 0.91
N ASN A 308 12.06 -14.96 1.87
CA ASN A 308 13.02 -13.87 1.99
C ASN A 308 14.41 -14.46 2.31
N ALA A 309 15.43 -14.04 1.56
CA ALA A 309 16.79 -14.52 1.76
C ALA A 309 17.36 -14.19 3.14
N ALA A 310 16.92 -13.08 3.74
CA ALA A 310 17.31 -12.63 5.07
C ALA A 310 16.14 -11.97 5.79
N ALA A 311 15.65 -12.58 6.87
CA ALA A 311 14.61 -12.04 7.73
C ALA A 311 15.05 -12.12 9.20
N THR A 312 14.49 -11.25 10.03
CA THR A 312 14.74 -11.26 11.48
C THR A 312 13.46 -11.00 12.23
N PHE A 313 13.10 -11.92 13.13
CA PHE A 313 11.96 -11.79 14.03
C PHE A 313 12.42 -12.04 15.46
N ASN A 314 12.31 -11.05 16.33
CA ASN A 314 12.60 -11.12 17.77
C ASN A 314 13.88 -11.92 18.14
N GLY A 315 14.97 -11.73 17.38
CA GLY A 315 16.26 -12.38 17.61
C GLY A 315 16.46 -13.73 16.91
N THR A 316 15.48 -14.23 16.18
CA THR A 316 15.63 -15.34 15.23
C THR A 316 15.89 -14.76 13.84
N ALA A 317 17.02 -15.11 13.24
CA ALA A 317 17.44 -14.56 11.95
C ALA A 317 17.83 -15.67 10.95
N GLY A 318 17.63 -15.40 9.68
CA GLY A 318 18.02 -16.28 8.57
C GLY A 318 17.04 -16.22 7.41
N ARG A 319 17.15 -17.20 6.50
CA ARG A 319 16.22 -17.32 5.38
C ARG A 319 14.82 -17.63 5.91
N GLU A 320 13.85 -16.85 5.46
CA GLU A 320 12.42 -17.08 5.72
C GLU A 320 11.81 -17.92 4.59
N ARG A 321 10.98 -18.89 4.98
CA ARG A 321 10.01 -19.60 4.13
C ARG A 321 8.74 -19.70 4.92
N ARG A 322 7.73 -18.93 4.52
CA ARG A 322 6.48 -18.81 5.26
C ARG A 322 5.29 -19.13 4.36
N HIS A 323 4.36 -19.91 4.88
CA HIS A 323 3.09 -20.20 4.25
C HIS A 323 1.97 -19.65 5.13
N THR A 324 1.07 -18.90 4.53
CA THR A 324 -0.10 -18.32 5.18
C THR A 324 -1.35 -18.94 4.58
N PHE A 325 -2.16 -19.57 5.42
CA PHE A 325 -3.46 -20.12 5.07
C PHE A 325 -4.53 -19.29 5.78
N GLY A 326 -5.53 -18.84 5.05
CA GLY A 326 -6.56 -18.01 5.65
C GLY A 326 -7.82 -17.91 4.81
N GLY A 327 -8.77 -17.20 5.39
CA GLY A 327 -10.05 -16.92 4.75
C GLY A 327 -10.71 -15.71 5.38
N ARG A 328 -11.61 -15.11 4.62
CA ARG A 328 -12.42 -13.96 5.00
C ARG A 328 -13.86 -14.22 4.56
N THR A 329 -14.82 -13.85 5.41
CA THR A 329 -16.23 -13.81 5.07
C THR A 329 -16.80 -12.46 5.45
N TRP A 330 -17.68 -11.94 4.62
CA TRP A 330 -18.34 -10.66 4.85
C TRP A 330 -19.73 -10.66 4.22
N GLY A 331 -20.57 -9.76 4.68
CA GLY A 331 -21.91 -9.63 4.16
C GLY A 331 -22.73 -8.57 4.89
N LYS A 332 -23.91 -8.35 4.34
CA LYS A 332 -24.96 -7.53 4.96
C LYS A 332 -26.08 -8.45 5.41
N ILE A 333 -26.61 -8.18 6.59
CA ILE A 333 -27.79 -8.91 7.09
C ILE A 333 -29.02 -8.16 6.63
N ASP A 334 -29.71 -8.74 5.64
CA ASP A 334 -30.83 -8.11 4.96
C ASP A 334 -31.84 -7.51 5.94
N GLN A 335 -32.36 -6.32 5.59
CA GLN A 335 -33.39 -5.56 6.31
C GLN A 335 -33.02 -5.12 7.75
N THR A 336 -31.82 -5.44 8.24
CA THR A 336 -31.40 -5.04 9.60
C THR A 336 -30.54 -3.78 9.62
N GLY A 337 -29.86 -3.46 8.52
CA GLY A 337 -28.81 -2.43 8.46
C GLY A 337 -27.46 -2.88 9.00
N LEU A 338 -27.34 -4.12 9.49
CA LEU A 338 -26.11 -4.72 9.98
C LEU A 338 -25.23 -5.21 8.82
N ASP A 339 -23.95 -4.98 8.95
CA ASP A 339 -22.91 -5.60 8.13
C ASP A 339 -21.81 -6.18 9.01
N PHE A 340 -21.07 -7.16 8.49
CA PHE A 340 -19.97 -7.78 9.20
C PHE A 340 -18.84 -8.20 8.25
N GLU A 341 -17.67 -8.34 8.82
CA GLU A 341 -16.50 -8.96 8.18
C GLU A 341 -15.69 -9.73 9.22
N VAL A 342 -15.24 -10.93 8.88
CA VAL A 342 -14.33 -11.73 9.70
C VAL A 342 -13.22 -12.26 8.80
N GLU A 343 -11.96 -12.02 9.18
CA GLU A 343 -10.78 -12.54 8.47
C GLU A 343 -9.85 -13.21 9.47
N GLY A 344 -9.43 -14.45 9.17
CA GLY A 344 -8.47 -15.19 9.99
C GLY A 344 -7.39 -15.83 9.14
N ALA A 345 -6.15 -15.87 9.66
CA ALA A 345 -5.04 -16.56 9.01
C ALA A 345 -4.09 -17.20 10.01
N ALA A 346 -3.51 -18.32 9.59
CA ALA A 346 -2.44 -19.02 10.29
C ALA A 346 -1.19 -19.09 9.41
N GLN A 347 -0.01 -18.96 10.04
CA GLN A 347 1.27 -19.00 9.37
C GLN A 347 2.14 -20.13 9.92
N VAL A 348 2.76 -20.87 9.01
CA VAL A 348 3.72 -21.94 9.29
C VAL A 348 4.92 -21.82 8.37
N GLY A 349 6.04 -22.40 8.76
CA GLY A 349 7.26 -22.35 7.97
C GLY A 349 8.52 -22.28 8.82
N THR A 350 9.55 -21.60 8.33
CA THR A 350 10.83 -21.45 9.04
C THR A 350 11.44 -20.08 8.84
N VAL A 351 12.17 -19.59 9.85
CA VAL A 351 13.11 -18.46 9.76
C VAL A 351 14.44 -18.93 10.31
N GLY A 352 15.46 -19.04 9.46
CA GLY A 352 16.73 -19.64 9.84
C GLY A 352 16.54 -21.06 10.37
N ARG A 353 16.73 -21.24 11.69
CA ARG A 353 16.53 -22.52 12.39
C ARG A 353 15.24 -22.55 13.25
N GLY A 354 14.49 -21.47 13.29
CA GLY A 354 13.26 -21.37 14.07
C GLY A 354 12.05 -21.75 13.23
N ASP A 355 11.15 -22.55 13.80
CA ASP A 355 9.86 -22.84 13.21
C ASP A 355 8.92 -21.65 13.36
N VAL A 356 8.04 -21.44 12.38
CA VAL A 356 7.03 -20.38 12.40
C VAL A 356 5.69 -20.96 12.84
N ALA A 357 5.08 -20.32 13.85
CA ALA A 357 3.71 -20.62 14.31
C ALA A 357 3.03 -19.31 14.72
N ALA A 358 2.38 -18.64 13.78
CA ALA A 358 1.77 -17.33 13.98
C ALA A 358 0.33 -17.30 13.45
N SER A 359 -0.46 -16.34 13.94
CA SER A 359 -1.87 -16.21 13.54
C SER A 359 -2.36 -14.77 13.62
N MET A 360 -3.42 -14.47 12.87
CA MET A 360 -4.19 -13.24 12.98
C MET A 360 -5.69 -13.52 12.98
N LEU A 361 -6.45 -12.59 13.55
CA LEU A 361 -7.90 -12.54 13.48
C LEU A 361 -8.34 -11.06 13.43
N THR A 362 -9.22 -10.75 12.50
CA THR A 362 -9.92 -9.47 12.44
C THR A 362 -11.43 -9.72 12.42
N THR A 363 -12.18 -8.90 13.13
CA THR A 363 -13.64 -8.92 13.14
C THR A 363 -14.17 -7.50 13.09
N VAL A 364 -15.04 -7.21 12.14
CA VAL A 364 -15.76 -5.93 12.00
C VAL A 364 -17.25 -6.19 12.12
N VAL A 365 -17.94 -5.34 12.87
CA VAL A 365 -19.40 -5.29 12.91
C VAL A 365 -19.82 -3.85 12.67
N GLY A 366 -20.61 -3.62 11.64
CA GLY A 366 -21.12 -2.32 11.25
C GLY A 366 -22.64 -2.24 11.32
N TYR A 367 -23.14 -1.04 11.49
CA TYR A 367 -24.58 -0.75 11.46
C TYR A 367 -24.84 0.56 10.72
N ILE A 368 -25.70 0.50 9.70
CA ILE A 368 -26.16 1.67 8.96
C ILE A 368 -27.42 2.20 9.68
N LEU A 369 -27.30 3.38 10.26
CA LEU A 369 -28.42 4.04 10.94
C LEU A 369 -29.48 4.47 9.91
N PRO A 370 -30.77 4.27 10.18
CA PRO A 370 -31.84 4.62 9.26
C PRO A 370 -32.13 6.13 9.28
N VAL A 371 -31.12 6.96 9.02
CA VAL A 371 -31.24 8.42 8.94
C VAL A 371 -31.33 8.83 7.47
N PRO A 372 -32.48 9.32 6.99
CA PRO A 372 -32.62 9.71 5.59
C PRO A 372 -31.57 10.74 5.17
N ARG A 373 -31.06 10.60 3.95
CA ARG A 373 -30.09 11.49 3.27
C ARG A 373 -28.66 11.49 3.81
N MET A 374 -28.40 11.02 5.04
CA MET A 374 -27.06 11.05 5.64
C MET A 374 -26.40 9.67 5.67
N SER A 375 -27.21 8.60 5.67
CA SER A 375 -26.77 7.17 5.71
C SER A 375 -25.58 6.91 6.66
N PRO A 376 -25.64 7.38 7.94
CA PRO A 376 -24.50 7.23 8.83
C PRO A 376 -24.28 5.75 9.14
N ARG A 377 -23.02 5.31 9.02
CA ARG A 377 -22.58 3.98 9.43
C ARG A 377 -21.69 4.11 10.66
N VAL A 378 -21.98 3.33 11.68
CA VAL A 378 -21.11 3.14 12.85
C VAL A 378 -20.58 1.71 12.82
N TYR A 379 -19.36 1.50 13.33
CA TYR A 379 -18.79 0.16 13.38
C TYR A 379 -17.82 0.01 14.55
N ALA A 380 -17.59 -1.23 14.93
CA ALA A 380 -16.52 -1.65 15.82
C ALA A 380 -15.65 -2.69 15.11
N GLU A 381 -14.35 -2.62 15.33
CA GLU A 381 -13.37 -3.55 14.78
C GLU A 381 -12.44 -4.06 15.89
N PHE A 382 -12.13 -5.34 15.83
CA PHE A 382 -11.13 -5.98 16.67
C PHE A 382 -10.09 -6.64 15.79
N ASP A 383 -8.82 -6.34 16.05
CA ASP A 383 -7.67 -6.93 15.38
C ASP A 383 -6.75 -7.62 16.37
N TYR A 384 -6.29 -8.79 15.98
CA TYR A 384 -5.26 -9.54 16.67
C TYR A 384 -4.23 -10.02 15.65
N ALA A 385 -2.95 -9.79 15.94
CA ALA A 385 -1.82 -10.43 15.26
C ALA A 385 -0.82 -10.91 16.31
N SER A 386 -0.47 -12.20 16.28
CA SER A 386 0.40 -12.82 17.28
C SER A 386 1.79 -12.24 17.34
N GLY A 387 2.43 -12.33 18.49
CA GLY A 387 3.82 -12.00 18.77
C GLY A 387 4.56 -13.15 19.44
N ASP A 388 5.87 -13.07 19.43
CA ASP A 388 6.74 -14.05 20.08
C ASP A 388 6.55 -14.10 21.59
N ARG A 389 6.53 -15.32 22.12
CA ARG A 389 6.49 -15.57 23.56
C ARG A 389 7.88 -15.64 24.17
N LYS A 390 8.91 -15.85 23.35
CA LYS A 390 10.30 -16.03 23.78
C LYS A 390 11.23 -15.52 22.68
N ARG A 391 12.24 -14.76 23.05
CA ARG A 391 13.27 -14.28 22.13
C ARG A 391 14.12 -15.44 21.63
N GLY A 392 14.26 -15.55 20.30
CA GLY A 392 14.98 -16.62 19.63
C GLY A 392 14.26 -17.97 19.64
N GLY A 393 14.51 -18.81 18.66
CA GLY A 393 13.87 -20.13 18.50
C GLY A 393 12.63 -20.07 17.62
N GLU A 394 11.49 -20.52 18.14
CA GLU A 394 10.20 -20.46 17.44
C GLU A 394 9.79 -19.01 17.17
N VAL A 395 9.25 -18.73 15.98
CA VAL A 395 8.80 -17.41 15.55
C VAL A 395 7.27 -17.34 15.62
N GLY A 396 6.76 -16.79 16.70
CA GLY A 396 5.33 -16.53 16.92
C GLY A 396 4.86 -15.19 16.38
N THR A 397 5.78 -14.32 15.92
CA THR A 397 5.43 -13.02 15.34
C THR A 397 4.77 -13.20 13.99
N PHE A 398 3.54 -12.72 13.85
CA PHE A 398 2.81 -12.71 12.59
C PHE A 398 3.51 -11.79 11.58
N ASN A 399 3.65 -12.23 10.33
CA ASN A 399 4.13 -11.42 9.23
C ASN A 399 2.93 -10.99 8.37
N PRO A 400 2.57 -9.70 8.31
CA PRO A 400 1.44 -9.22 7.52
C PRO A 400 1.66 -9.28 6.00
N LEU A 401 2.80 -9.80 5.55
CA LEU A 401 3.20 -9.90 4.15
C LEU A 401 3.38 -8.51 3.50
N PHE A 402 2.42 -8.07 2.71
CA PHE A 402 2.45 -6.82 1.95
C PHE A 402 1.18 -5.97 2.17
N PRO A 403 0.88 -5.57 3.40
CA PRO A 403 -0.40 -5.01 3.79
C PRO A 403 -0.61 -3.58 3.33
N ASN A 404 -1.88 -3.17 3.26
CA ASN A 404 -2.31 -1.77 3.28
C ASN A 404 -2.72 -1.40 4.71
N ASN A 405 -1.75 -1.00 5.54
CA ASN A 405 -1.99 -0.71 6.97
C ASN A 405 -2.78 0.58 7.21
N HIS A 406 -2.61 1.59 6.35
CA HIS A 406 -3.21 2.92 6.51
C HIS A 406 -4.73 2.87 6.74
N SER A 407 -5.41 1.94 6.11
CA SER A 407 -6.87 1.81 6.22
C SER A 407 -7.35 1.11 7.49
N TYR A 408 -6.46 0.53 8.32
CA TYR A 408 -6.87 -0.41 9.38
C TYR A 408 -6.23 -0.19 10.76
N LEU A 409 -5.06 0.47 10.83
CA LEU A 409 -4.30 0.61 12.07
C LEU A 409 -3.86 2.06 12.33
N GLY A 410 -4.73 3.00 11.98
CA GLY A 410 -4.56 4.43 12.17
C GLY A 410 -3.86 5.14 11.00
N TYR A 411 -4.23 6.38 10.78
CA TYR A 411 -3.76 7.19 9.64
C TYR A 411 -2.37 7.79 9.84
N MET A 412 -1.84 7.78 11.06
CA MET A 412 -0.43 8.15 11.32
C MET A 412 0.55 7.11 10.80
N ASP A 413 0.08 5.89 10.49
CA ASP A 413 0.91 4.81 9.96
C ASP A 413 2.05 4.37 10.90
N TYR A 414 1.88 4.54 12.21
CA TYR A 414 2.90 4.16 13.20
C TYR A 414 2.86 2.69 13.57
N ILE A 415 1.70 2.05 13.47
CA ILE A 415 1.47 0.69 13.97
C ILE A 415 1.39 -0.30 12.83
N GLY A 416 2.17 -1.39 12.91
CA GLY A 416 2.13 -2.52 11.99
C GLY A 416 1.30 -3.68 12.54
N ARG A 417 0.81 -4.55 11.65
CA ARG A 417 0.02 -5.76 11.99
C ARG A 417 0.94 -6.91 12.44
N GLN A 418 1.75 -6.64 13.46
CA GLN A 418 2.69 -7.58 14.08
C GLN A 418 2.69 -7.39 15.58
N ASN A 419 2.56 -8.47 16.34
CA ASN A 419 2.52 -8.41 17.80
C ASN A 419 1.55 -7.36 18.33
N ILE A 420 0.34 -7.30 17.78
CA ILE A 420 -0.62 -6.25 18.08
C ILE A 420 -2.00 -6.82 18.43
N VAL A 421 -2.67 -6.16 19.37
CA VAL A 421 -4.11 -6.22 19.60
C VAL A 421 -4.62 -4.81 19.39
N SER A 422 -5.63 -4.63 18.56
CA SER A 422 -6.31 -3.35 18.40
C SER A 422 -7.81 -3.53 18.64
N ALA A 423 -8.40 -2.58 19.33
CA ALA A 423 -9.84 -2.38 19.37
C ALA A 423 -10.13 -1.00 18.84
N SER A 424 -11.02 -0.90 17.87
CA SER A 424 -11.38 0.38 17.27
C SER A 424 -12.88 0.53 17.10
N ALA A 425 -13.32 1.79 17.05
CA ALA A 425 -14.67 2.17 16.70
C ALA A 425 -14.63 3.32 15.71
N GLY A 426 -15.58 3.37 14.81
CA GLY A 426 -15.63 4.43 13.83
C GLY A 426 -17.03 4.77 13.38
N SER A 427 -17.14 5.92 12.75
CA SER A 427 -18.34 6.37 12.09
C SER A 427 -18.01 7.07 10.78
N ALA A 428 -18.91 6.94 9.80
CA ALA A 428 -18.87 7.68 8.56
C ALA A 428 -20.27 8.18 8.22
N LEU A 429 -20.37 9.37 7.69
CA LEU A 429 -21.65 9.96 7.28
C LEU A 429 -21.47 10.88 6.08
N THR A 430 -22.52 11.01 5.27
CA THR A 430 -22.58 11.88 4.10
C THR A 430 -23.62 12.99 4.34
N PRO A 431 -23.22 14.10 5.02
CA PRO A 431 -24.18 15.13 5.44
C PRO A 431 -24.81 15.90 4.27
N VAL A 432 -24.05 16.04 3.20
CA VAL A 432 -24.49 16.59 1.92
C VAL A 432 -23.91 15.75 0.81
N ARG A 433 -24.51 15.83 -0.38
CA ARG A 433 -23.99 15.13 -1.56
C ARG A 433 -22.49 15.44 -1.73
N ASP A 434 -21.73 14.43 -2.11
CA ASP A 434 -20.29 14.50 -2.44
C ASP A 434 -19.34 14.80 -1.24
N LEU A 435 -19.86 15.02 -0.01
CA LEU A 435 -19.08 15.18 1.21
C LEU A 435 -19.23 13.94 2.11
N THR A 436 -18.13 13.28 2.40
CA THR A 436 -18.05 12.21 3.41
C THR A 436 -17.19 12.68 4.57
N LEU A 437 -17.69 12.51 5.79
CA LEU A 437 -16.96 12.75 7.03
C LEU A 437 -16.81 11.43 7.76
N SER A 438 -15.61 11.14 8.27
CA SER A 438 -15.34 9.97 9.10
C SER A 438 -14.57 10.33 10.35
N LEU A 439 -14.88 9.60 11.41
CA LEU A 439 -14.19 9.61 12.69
C LEU A 439 -13.84 8.16 13.04
N GLN A 440 -12.61 7.92 13.46
CA GLN A 440 -12.14 6.62 13.92
C GLN A 440 -11.35 6.81 15.20
N GLU A 441 -11.45 5.84 16.12
CA GLU A 441 -10.70 5.79 17.36
C GLU A 441 -10.12 4.40 17.53
N TYR A 442 -8.84 4.31 17.84
CA TYR A 442 -8.09 3.07 17.99
C TYR A 442 -7.43 3.01 19.36
N PHE A 443 -7.42 1.80 19.93
CA PHE A 443 -6.66 1.46 21.12
C PHE A 443 -5.73 0.31 20.80
N PHE A 444 -4.44 0.43 21.15
CA PHE A 444 -3.40 -0.51 20.77
C PHE A 444 -2.71 -1.14 21.96
N TRP A 445 -2.54 -2.46 21.93
CA TRP A 445 -1.76 -3.23 22.90
C TRP A 445 -0.84 -4.19 22.17
N ARG A 446 0.36 -4.45 22.71
CA ARG A 446 1.19 -5.57 22.25
C ARG A 446 0.49 -6.90 22.56
N ALA A 447 0.44 -7.82 21.62
CA ALA A 447 -0.09 -9.16 21.81
C ALA A 447 0.77 -10.00 22.78
N SER A 448 2.10 -9.83 22.71
CA SER A 448 3.08 -10.37 23.64
C SER A 448 3.92 -9.25 24.25
N ASP A 449 4.18 -9.30 25.55
CA ASP A 449 5.09 -8.39 26.25
C ASP A 449 6.58 -8.73 26.04
N ARG A 450 6.87 -9.84 25.38
CA ARG A 450 8.23 -10.33 25.10
C ARG A 450 8.68 -10.08 23.67
N ASP A 451 7.84 -9.48 22.87
CA ASP A 451 8.13 -9.13 21.49
C ASP A 451 8.10 -7.61 21.28
N ALA A 452 8.68 -7.13 20.19
CA ALA A 452 8.77 -5.72 19.84
C ALA A 452 7.42 -5.12 19.45
N LEU A 453 7.34 -3.79 19.43
CA LEU A 453 6.36 -3.04 18.67
C LEU A 453 6.95 -2.78 17.27
N TYR A 454 6.17 -3.02 16.23
CA TYR A 454 6.57 -2.89 14.84
C TYR A 454 5.82 -1.75 14.15
N ASP A 455 6.49 -1.08 13.21
CA ASP A 455 5.89 -0.07 12.34
C ASP A 455 5.16 -0.72 11.13
N LYS A 456 4.50 0.10 10.32
CA LYS A 456 3.82 -0.36 9.09
C LYS A 456 4.74 -1.01 8.05
N ALA A 457 6.02 -0.68 8.07
CA ALA A 457 7.05 -1.25 7.19
C ALA A 457 7.69 -2.50 7.78
N GLN A 458 7.18 -3.00 8.92
CA GLN A 458 7.63 -4.19 9.64
C GLN A 458 9.00 -4.03 10.34
N ASN A 459 9.48 -2.80 10.50
CA ASN A 459 10.66 -2.52 11.30
C ASN A 459 10.32 -2.46 12.79
N VAL A 460 11.31 -2.75 13.62
CA VAL A 460 11.16 -2.59 15.09
C VAL A 460 11.08 -1.11 15.42
N LEU A 461 9.89 -0.65 15.79
CA LEU A 461 9.65 0.72 16.27
C LEU A 461 10.14 0.90 17.71
N ARG A 462 9.89 -0.09 18.57
CA ARG A 462 10.37 -0.15 19.97
C ARG A 462 10.70 -1.60 20.34
N PRO A 463 11.88 -1.85 20.94
CA PRO A 463 12.22 -3.17 21.46
C PRO A 463 11.22 -3.64 22.53
N GLY A 464 10.95 -4.94 22.56
CA GLY A 464 10.06 -5.56 23.55
C GLY A 464 10.70 -5.77 24.94
N THR A 465 11.94 -5.36 25.14
CA THR A 465 12.72 -5.57 26.38
C THR A 465 12.51 -4.45 27.38
N GLY A 466 12.73 -4.75 28.66
CA GLY A 466 12.77 -3.76 29.74
C GLY A 466 11.42 -3.45 30.39
N THR A 467 10.29 -3.95 29.87
CA THR A 467 8.97 -3.75 30.47
C THR A 467 7.96 -4.81 30.05
N THR A 468 7.05 -5.13 30.97
CA THR A 468 5.87 -5.98 30.71
C THR A 468 4.63 -5.16 30.30
N ALA A 469 4.73 -3.84 30.26
CA ALA A 469 3.64 -2.99 29.81
C ALA A 469 3.21 -3.33 28.39
N ARG A 470 1.90 -3.53 28.18
CA ARG A 470 1.35 -3.90 26.87
C ARG A 470 0.64 -2.77 26.16
N TYR A 471 0.05 -1.82 26.89
CA TYR A 471 -0.69 -0.70 26.33
C TYR A 471 0.24 0.27 25.59
N VAL A 472 0.09 0.33 24.25
CA VAL A 472 0.91 1.16 23.36
C VAL A 472 0.37 2.58 23.31
N GLY A 473 -0.94 2.76 23.20
CA GLY A 473 -1.59 4.06 23.12
C GLY A 473 -2.93 4.00 22.40
N ALA A 474 -3.45 5.19 22.12
CA ALA A 474 -4.68 5.38 21.35
C ALA A 474 -4.44 6.39 20.23
N GLU A 475 -5.18 6.24 19.11
CA GLU A 475 -5.17 7.18 17.99
C GLU A 475 -6.61 7.60 17.67
N ILE A 476 -6.80 8.89 17.39
CA ILE A 476 -8.06 9.43 16.87
C ILE A 476 -7.79 10.01 15.49
N ASP A 477 -8.62 9.62 14.52
CA ASP A 477 -8.55 10.04 13.13
C ASP A 477 -9.83 10.73 12.70
N LEU A 478 -9.70 11.91 12.11
CA LEU A 478 -10.76 12.64 11.43
C LEU A 478 -10.41 12.76 9.95
N LEU A 479 -11.35 12.46 9.07
CA LEU A 479 -11.18 12.62 7.63
C LEU A 479 -12.41 13.23 7.01
N ALA A 480 -12.22 14.25 6.19
CA ALA A 480 -13.22 14.83 5.29
C ALA A 480 -12.80 14.60 3.84
N THR A 481 -13.70 14.08 3.03
CA THR A 481 -13.51 13.83 1.61
C THR A 481 -14.60 14.53 0.83
N TYR A 482 -14.25 15.29 -0.22
CA TYR A 482 -15.19 16.01 -1.04
C TYR A 482 -14.91 15.81 -2.54
N ASN A 483 -15.92 15.34 -3.28
CA ASN A 483 -15.88 15.24 -4.73
C ASN A 483 -16.32 16.56 -5.35
N PHE A 484 -15.39 17.43 -5.73
CA PHE A 484 -15.70 18.71 -6.40
C PHE A 484 -16.30 18.50 -7.78
N THR A 485 -15.74 17.55 -8.50
CA THR A 485 -16.22 17.07 -9.81
C THR A 485 -15.94 15.58 -9.92
N ARG A 486 -16.33 14.91 -11.00
CA ARG A 486 -15.94 13.52 -11.27
C ARG A 486 -14.42 13.32 -11.39
N HIS A 487 -13.67 14.39 -11.66
CA HIS A 487 -12.23 14.36 -11.86
C HIS A 487 -11.43 14.93 -10.68
N LEU A 488 -12.00 15.82 -9.90
CA LEU A 488 -11.33 16.52 -8.82
C LEU A 488 -11.87 16.08 -7.46
N LEU A 489 -11.03 15.40 -6.71
CA LEU A 489 -11.25 14.98 -5.35
C LEU A 489 -10.37 15.80 -4.42
N GLY A 490 -10.94 16.29 -3.33
CA GLY A 490 -10.19 16.86 -2.22
C GLY A 490 -10.41 16.05 -0.96
N TYR A 491 -9.39 15.94 -0.13
CA TYR A 491 -9.52 15.35 1.20
C TYR A 491 -8.60 16.05 2.20
N ALA A 492 -9.03 16.09 3.46
CA ALA A 492 -8.22 16.59 4.55
C ALA A 492 -8.44 15.73 5.79
N GLY A 493 -7.36 15.43 6.51
CA GLY A 493 -7.40 14.59 7.69
C GLY A 493 -6.56 15.18 8.83
N TYR A 494 -6.98 14.85 10.06
CA TYR A 494 -6.24 15.11 11.28
C TYR A 494 -6.21 13.87 12.13
N SER A 495 -5.02 13.51 12.58
CA SER A 495 -4.79 12.38 13.46
C SER A 495 -4.02 12.81 14.71
N ARG A 496 -4.37 12.22 15.86
CA ARG A 496 -3.63 12.40 17.09
C ARG A 496 -3.41 11.06 17.78
N PHE A 497 -2.14 10.76 18.06
CA PHE A 497 -1.74 9.59 18.83
C PHE A 497 -1.41 9.99 20.27
N PHE A 498 -2.04 9.33 21.24
CA PHE A 498 -1.81 9.46 22.67
C PHE A 498 -0.90 8.33 23.14
N ALA A 499 0.32 8.66 23.56
CA ALA A 499 1.30 7.67 23.94
C ALA A 499 0.89 6.90 25.22
N GLY A 500 0.90 5.57 25.13
CA GLY A 500 0.54 4.68 26.24
C GLY A 500 1.71 4.35 27.18
N GLU A 501 1.44 3.46 28.13
CA GLU A 501 2.40 3.07 29.17
C GLU A 501 3.66 2.42 28.58
N PHE A 502 3.51 1.56 27.56
CA PHE A 502 4.65 0.90 26.93
C PHE A 502 5.64 1.93 26.35
N LEU A 503 5.13 2.90 25.58
CA LEU A 503 5.97 3.96 25.01
C LEU A 503 6.65 4.79 26.09
N ARG A 504 5.93 5.19 27.16
CA ARG A 504 6.48 5.95 28.29
C ARG A 504 7.60 5.23 29.03
N ARG A 505 7.54 3.89 29.07
CA ARG A 505 8.57 3.07 29.75
C ARG A 505 9.76 2.71 28.86
N THR A 506 9.67 2.91 27.54
CA THR A 506 10.69 2.42 26.59
C THR A 506 11.40 3.51 25.80
N GLY A 507 11.08 4.79 26.03
CA GLY A 507 11.76 5.91 25.38
C GLY A 507 10.88 7.15 25.22
N PRO A 508 11.20 8.04 24.28
CA PRO A 508 10.40 9.21 23.97
C PRO A 508 8.94 8.85 23.73
N SER A 509 8.02 9.61 24.32
CA SER A 509 6.59 9.27 24.38
C SER A 509 5.71 10.51 24.37
N ARG A 510 6.08 11.49 23.55
CA ARG A 510 5.22 12.65 23.30
C ARG A 510 4.02 12.23 22.48
N ASP A 511 2.87 12.82 22.76
CA ASP A 511 1.73 12.69 21.88
C ASP A 511 2.06 13.30 20.52
N SER A 512 1.68 12.63 19.44
CA SER A 512 1.98 13.05 18.08
C SER A 512 0.73 13.59 17.41
N ASP A 513 0.89 14.62 16.59
CA ASP A 513 -0.18 15.15 15.73
C ASP A 513 0.22 15.02 14.26
N PHE A 514 -0.74 14.68 13.41
CA PHE A 514 -0.60 14.62 11.96
C PHE A 514 -1.77 15.33 11.30
N LEU A 515 -1.47 16.31 10.47
CA LEU A 515 -2.46 17.02 9.65
C LEU A 515 -2.06 16.87 8.19
N TYR A 516 -3.02 16.57 7.32
CA TYR A 516 -2.78 16.50 5.89
C TYR A 516 -3.96 17.01 5.09
N GLY A 517 -3.68 17.48 3.89
CA GLY A 517 -4.69 17.86 2.93
C GLY A 517 -4.21 17.64 1.51
N ALA A 518 -5.08 17.18 0.63
CA ALA A 518 -4.74 16.88 -0.74
C ALA A 518 -5.80 17.29 -1.74
N LEU A 519 -5.34 17.59 -2.94
CA LEU A 519 -6.14 17.64 -4.15
C LEU A 519 -5.64 16.58 -5.12
N GLN A 520 -6.57 15.79 -5.65
CA GLN A 520 -6.28 14.74 -6.63
C GLN A 520 -7.15 14.95 -7.85
N TYR A 521 -6.50 15.14 -8.98
CA TYR A 521 -7.15 15.22 -10.28
C TYR A 521 -6.90 13.94 -11.06
N THR A 522 -7.96 13.30 -11.56
CA THR A 522 -7.89 12.03 -12.28
C THR A 522 -8.66 12.15 -13.59
N PHE A 523 -8.06 11.74 -14.68
CA PHE A 523 -8.67 11.77 -16.01
C PHE A 523 -8.39 10.48 -16.78
#